data_ad02223e24e221b91496413c61101f0e
#
_entry.id   ad02223e24e221b91496413c61101f0e
#
_cell.length_a   1.000
_cell.length_b   1.000
_cell.length_c   1.000
_cell.angle_alpha   90.00
_cell.angle_beta   90.00
_cell.angle_gamma   90.00
#
_symmetry.space_group_name_H-M   'P 1'
#
loop_
_entity.id
_entity.type
_entity.pdbx_description
1 polymer ?
#
loop_
_entity_poly.entity_id
_entity_poly.type
_entity_poly.pdbx_seq_one_letter_code
_entity_poly.pdbx_strand_id
1 'polypeptide(L)'
;RDLFQRNPGRGERLSVDAVGIYLDYSKNRVTDETLRLLLRLAEQSGLRERIDAMFRGEKINVTEQRAVLHVALRAPRDAAIVVDGVNVVPQVHAVLERMSEFADRVRSGEWLGATGKRIRNVVNIGIGGSDLGPVMAYEALLHYSTRDIAFRFVSNVDGTDFAEAVQGLDAAETLFVVSSKTFTTLETMTNANTARAWSVAGLDGDESSVARH
;
A
#
# COMPACT_ATOMS: atom_id res chain seq x y z
N ARG A 1 -3.88 -8.46 -33.88
CA ARG A 1 -3.95 -9.64 -34.75
C ARG A 1 -2.88 -9.56 -35.83
N ASP A 2 -2.83 -8.48 -36.61
CA ASP A 2 -1.88 -8.27 -37.70
C ASP A 2 -0.40 -8.36 -37.27
N LEU A 3 -0.06 -7.88 -36.08
CA LEU A 3 1.32 -7.95 -35.55
C LEU A 3 1.79 -9.40 -35.35
N PHE A 4 0.90 -10.30 -34.92
CA PHE A 4 1.22 -11.72 -34.81
C PHE A 4 1.27 -12.43 -36.17
N GLN A 5 0.41 -12.04 -37.11
CA GLN A 5 0.45 -12.58 -38.46
C GLN A 5 1.75 -12.24 -39.19
N ARG A 6 2.25 -11.02 -39.00
CA ARG A 6 3.52 -10.54 -39.58
C ARG A 6 4.76 -11.09 -38.90
N ASN A 7 4.63 -11.53 -37.64
CA ASN A 7 5.71 -12.08 -36.84
C ASN A 7 5.20 -13.21 -35.95
N PRO A 8 5.20 -14.47 -36.42
CA PRO A 8 4.74 -15.63 -35.67
C PRO A 8 5.51 -15.87 -34.36
N GLY A 9 6.82 -15.55 -34.32
CA GLY A 9 7.66 -15.65 -33.13
C GLY A 9 7.52 -14.48 -32.12
N ARG A 10 6.53 -13.61 -32.32
CA ARG A 10 6.34 -12.43 -31.50
C ARG A 10 6.13 -12.74 -30.02
N GLY A 11 5.42 -13.83 -29.70
CA GLY A 11 5.16 -14.25 -28.33
C GLY A 11 6.45 -14.55 -27.55
N GLU A 12 7.33 -15.34 -28.15
CA GLU A 12 8.62 -15.70 -27.56
C GLU A 12 9.56 -14.49 -27.46
N ARG A 13 9.62 -13.69 -28.49
CA ARG A 13 10.51 -12.53 -28.58
C ARG A 13 10.14 -11.37 -27.66
N LEU A 14 8.86 -11.18 -27.39
CA LEU A 14 8.34 -10.11 -26.52
C LEU A 14 7.88 -10.67 -25.17
N SER A 15 8.68 -11.57 -24.63
CA SER A 15 8.58 -12.03 -23.26
C SER A 15 9.94 -11.98 -22.56
N VAL A 16 9.93 -11.81 -21.27
CA VAL A 16 11.13 -11.76 -20.42
C VAL A 16 10.85 -12.56 -19.16
N ASP A 17 11.76 -13.45 -18.80
CA ASP A 17 11.78 -14.12 -17.50
C ASP A 17 12.99 -13.59 -16.71
N ALA A 18 12.73 -12.91 -15.61
CA ALA A 18 13.77 -12.35 -14.76
C ALA A 18 13.29 -12.25 -13.31
N VAL A 19 14.20 -12.56 -12.38
CA VAL A 19 13.98 -12.47 -10.92
C VAL A 19 12.69 -13.17 -10.43
N GLY A 20 12.33 -14.28 -11.08
CA GLY A 20 11.11 -15.05 -10.77
C GLY A 20 9.81 -14.42 -11.30
N ILE A 21 9.91 -13.42 -12.16
CA ILE A 21 8.76 -12.78 -12.82
C ILE A 21 8.83 -13.06 -14.32
N TYR A 22 7.77 -13.65 -14.86
CA TYR A 22 7.56 -13.78 -16.30
C TYR A 22 6.67 -12.65 -16.81
N LEU A 23 7.19 -11.84 -17.73
CA LEU A 23 6.49 -10.73 -18.38
C LEU A 23 6.26 -11.05 -19.85
N ASP A 24 5.01 -11.20 -20.27
CA ASP A 24 4.59 -11.24 -21.66
C ASP A 24 3.98 -9.91 -22.09
N TYR A 25 4.70 -9.15 -22.92
CA TYR A 25 4.24 -7.89 -23.48
C TYR A 25 3.96 -7.98 -25.00
N SER A 26 3.86 -9.20 -25.52
CA SER A 26 3.62 -9.46 -26.95
C SER A 26 2.28 -8.93 -27.44
N LYS A 27 1.28 -8.79 -26.56
CA LYS A 27 -0.05 -8.26 -26.88
C LYS A 27 -0.13 -6.72 -26.91
N ASN A 28 0.91 -6.05 -26.42
CA ASN A 28 0.98 -4.59 -26.53
C ASN A 28 1.09 -4.15 -27.99
N ARG A 29 0.52 -2.99 -28.31
CA ARG A 29 0.53 -2.42 -29.70
C ARG A 29 1.88 -1.77 -29.99
N VAL A 30 2.96 -2.51 -29.85
CA VAL A 30 4.34 -2.06 -30.12
C VAL A 30 4.93 -2.82 -31.30
N THR A 31 5.70 -2.11 -32.12
CA THR A 31 6.52 -2.66 -33.19
C THR A 31 7.99 -2.63 -32.79
N ASP A 32 8.88 -3.20 -33.60
CA ASP A 32 10.32 -3.11 -33.36
C ASP A 32 10.81 -1.66 -33.40
N GLU A 33 10.25 -0.87 -34.31
CA GLU A 33 10.53 0.54 -34.37
C GLU A 33 10.06 1.28 -33.11
N THR A 34 8.87 0.95 -32.60
CA THR A 34 8.37 1.50 -31.34
C THR A 34 9.32 1.19 -30.19
N LEU A 35 9.77 -0.06 -30.07
CA LEU A 35 10.71 -0.47 -29.01
C LEU A 35 12.05 0.24 -29.14
N ARG A 36 12.59 0.35 -30.38
CA ARG A 36 13.83 1.09 -30.65
C ARG A 36 13.72 2.56 -30.21
N LEU A 37 12.61 3.21 -30.53
CA LEU A 37 12.37 4.61 -30.14
C LEU A 37 12.21 4.78 -28.64
N LEU A 38 11.51 3.85 -27.95
CA LEU A 38 11.36 3.89 -26.49
C LEU A 38 12.69 3.66 -25.77
N LEU A 39 13.52 2.73 -26.24
CA LEU A 39 14.85 2.51 -25.69
C LEU A 39 15.74 3.75 -25.88
N ARG A 40 15.72 4.33 -27.08
CA ARG A 40 16.46 5.58 -27.34
C ARG A 40 15.98 6.73 -26.46
N LEU A 41 14.67 6.84 -26.22
CA LEU A 41 14.14 7.83 -25.30
C LEU A 41 14.66 7.61 -23.88
N ALA A 42 14.66 6.37 -23.39
CA ALA A 42 15.18 6.03 -22.08
C ALA A 42 16.68 6.41 -21.94
N GLU A 43 17.48 6.07 -22.94
CA GLU A 43 18.91 6.45 -23.01
C GLU A 43 19.09 7.96 -22.98
N GLN A 44 18.42 8.68 -23.86
CA GLN A 44 18.51 10.14 -23.98
C GLN A 44 18.00 10.88 -22.72
N SER A 45 17.09 10.26 -21.99
CA SER A 45 16.57 10.80 -20.73
C SER A 45 17.44 10.46 -19.51
N GLY A 46 18.55 9.75 -19.69
CA GLY A 46 19.44 9.36 -18.61
C GLY A 46 18.78 8.44 -17.57
N LEU A 47 17.89 7.50 -18.06
CA LEU A 47 17.14 6.66 -17.16
C LEU A 47 18.02 5.81 -16.24
N ARG A 48 19.14 5.29 -16.76
CA ARG A 48 20.06 4.45 -16.00
C ARG A 48 20.69 5.24 -14.84
N GLU A 49 21.17 6.43 -15.09
CA GLU A 49 21.77 7.29 -14.07
C GLU A 49 20.77 7.68 -12.99
N ARG A 50 19.51 7.89 -13.36
CA ARG A 50 18.43 8.18 -12.40
C ARG A 50 18.07 6.95 -11.55
N ILE A 51 18.09 5.75 -12.12
CA ILE A 51 17.93 4.51 -11.36
C ILE A 51 19.06 4.36 -10.33
N ASP A 52 20.29 4.52 -10.77
CA ASP A 52 21.45 4.40 -9.89
C ASP A 52 21.44 5.48 -8.79
N ALA A 53 21.04 6.71 -9.13
CA ALA A 53 20.87 7.80 -8.16
C ALA A 53 19.76 7.50 -7.12
N MET A 54 18.65 6.88 -7.54
CA MET A 54 17.59 6.42 -6.63
C MET A 54 18.14 5.42 -5.61
N PHE A 55 18.92 4.44 -6.06
CA PHE A 55 19.51 3.44 -5.17
C PHE A 55 20.58 4.02 -4.23
N ARG A 56 21.23 5.12 -4.61
CA ARG A 56 22.16 5.85 -3.74
C ARG A 56 21.48 6.79 -2.75
N GLY A 57 20.14 6.95 -2.82
CA GLY A 57 19.39 7.86 -1.94
C GLY A 57 19.46 9.33 -2.33
N GLU A 58 19.84 9.64 -3.57
CA GLU A 58 19.87 11.01 -4.08
C GLU A 58 18.47 11.60 -4.24
N LYS A 59 18.35 12.93 -4.11
CA LYS A 59 17.07 13.65 -4.18
C LYS A 59 16.60 13.82 -5.64
N ILE A 60 16.25 12.71 -6.27
CA ILE A 60 15.78 12.69 -7.67
C ILE A 60 14.37 13.24 -7.89
N ASN A 61 13.57 13.37 -6.85
CA ASN A 61 12.31 14.13 -6.91
C ASN A 61 12.62 15.61 -6.76
N VAL A 62 12.87 16.26 -7.90
CA VAL A 62 13.33 17.65 -7.94
C VAL A 62 12.22 18.66 -7.57
N THR A 63 10.95 18.28 -7.67
CA THR A 63 9.82 19.17 -7.33
C THR A 63 9.63 19.31 -5.84
N GLU A 64 9.85 18.23 -5.08
CA GLU A 64 9.72 18.20 -3.62
C GLU A 64 11.06 18.19 -2.91
N GLN A 65 12.18 18.19 -3.64
CA GLN A 65 13.57 18.10 -3.10
C GLN A 65 13.74 16.87 -2.20
N ARG A 66 13.24 15.73 -2.61
CA ARG A 66 13.22 14.49 -1.84
C ARG A 66 13.91 13.33 -2.56
N ALA A 67 14.50 12.44 -1.78
CA ALA A 67 14.86 11.10 -2.24
C ALA A 67 13.60 10.25 -2.50
N VAL A 68 13.71 9.30 -3.42
CA VAL A 68 12.65 8.32 -3.72
C VAL A 68 13.04 7.00 -3.07
N LEU A 69 12.39 6.67 -1.95
CA LEU A 69 12.84 5.62 -1.04
C LEU A 69 12.07 4.30 -1.15
N HIS A 70 11.42 4.03 -2.29
CA HIS A 70 10.77 2.73 -2.53
C HIS A 70 11.74 1.55 -2.40
N VAL A 71 13.01 1.78 -2.76
CA VAL A 71 14.09 0.79 -2.62
C VAL A 71 14.43 0.52 -1.15
N ALA A 72 14.40 1.55 -0.29
CA ALA A 72 14.66 1.41 1.14
C ALA A 72 13.59 0.60 1.86
N LEU A 73 12.31 0.74 1.44
CA LEU A 73 11.20 -0.04 2.01
C LEU A 73 11.33 -1.55 1.77
N ARG A 74 12.17 -1.96 0.85
CA ARG A 74 12.40 -3.37 0.45
C ARG A 74 13.84 -3.83 0.67
N ALA A 75 14.66 -2.97 1.23
CA ALA A 75 16.06 -3.26 1.49
C ALA A 75 16.22 -4.25 2.66
N PRO A 76 17.15 -5.19 2.60
CA PRO A 76 17.51 -6.02 3.75
C PRO A 76 18.10 -5.16 4.90
N ARG A 77 18.06 -5.70 6.11
CA ARG A 77 18.45 -4.95 7.34
C ARG A 77 19.88 -4.43 7.33
N ASP A 78 20.76 -5.14 6.67
CA ASP A 78 22.20 -4.83 6.56
C ASP A 78 22.53 -3.87 5.40
N ALA A 79 21.54 -3.49 4.60
CA ALA A 79 21.73 -2.52 3.53
C ALA A 79 21.93 -1.09 4.08
N ALA A 80 22.60 -0.27 3.29
CA ALA A 80 22.78 1.14 3.58
C ALA A 80 22.29 2.00 2.42
N ILE A 81 21.27 2.82 2.68
CA ILE A 81 20.80 3.87 1.78
C ILE A 81 20.87 5.18 2.56
N VAL A 82 21.80 6.06 2.13
CA VAL A 82 22.12 7.27 2.89
C VAL A 82 21.40 8.47 2.28
N VAL A 83 20.61 9.16 3.08
CA VAL A 83 19.95 10.43 2.72
C VAL A 83 20.34 11.48 3.74
N ASP A 84 20.88 12.60 3.28
CA ASP A 84 21.37 13.69 4.14
C ASP A 84 22.31 13.22 5.28
N GLY A 85 23.17 12.25 4.96
CA GLY A 85 24.14 11.70 5.91
C GLY A 85 23.60 10.63 6.87
N VAL A 86 22.32 10.28 6.78
CA VAL A 86 21.67 9.28 7.65
C VAL A 86 21.30 8.04 6.86
N ASN A 87 21.69 6.85 7.35
CA ASN A 87 21.17 5.60 6.80
C ASN A 87 19.69 5.43 7.19
N VAL A 88 18.79 5.43 6.20
CA VAL A 88 17.33 5.36 6.41
C VAL A 88 16.80 3.94 6.62
N VAL A 89 17.56 2.91 6.27
CA VAL A 89 17.13 1.51 6.35
C VAL A 89 16.76 1.08 7.78
N PRO A 90 17.54 1.40 8.82
CA PRO A 90 17.17 1.08 10.20
C PRO A 90 15.82 1.68 10.63
N GLN A 91 15.51 2.90 10.18
CA GLN A 91 14.23 3.55 10.49
C GLN A 91 13.05 2.81 9.85
N VAL A 92 13.21 2.33 8.61
CA VAL A 92 12.19 1.50 7.94
C VAL A 92 11.91 0.24 8.73
N HIS A 93 12.95 -0.48 9.13
CA HIS A 93 12.80 -1.73 9.89
C HIS A 93 12.20 -1.49 11.29
N ALA A 94 12.55 -0.40 11.95
CA ALA A 94 11.94 -0.04 13.24
C ALA A 94 10.42 0.23 13.13
N VAL A 95 9.97 0.81 11.99
CA VAL A 95 8.53 0.97 11.73
C VAL A 95 7.88 -0.38 11.46
N LEU A 96 8.50 -1.24 10.65
CA LEU A 96 7.96 -2.58 10.36
C LEU A 96 7.85 -3.44 11.63
N GLU A 97 8.81 -3.35 12.54
CA GLU A 97 8.76 -4.03 13.84
C GLU A 97 7.55 -3.57 14.68
N ARG A 98 7.37 -2.26 14.82
CA ARG A 98 6.20 -1.71 15.53
C ARG A 98 4.87 -2.13 14.90
N MET A 99 4.81 -2.19 13.56
CA MET A 99 3.62 -2.69 12.85
C MET A 99 3.36 -4.16 13.16
N SER A 100 4.41 -4.99 13.16
CA SER A 100 4.32 -6.41 13.51
C SER A 100 3.86 -6.62 14.95
N GLU A 101 4.48 -5.96 15.90
CA GLU A 101 4.10 -6.00 17.31
C GLU A 101 2.64 -5.60 17.54
N PHE A 102 2.20 -4.51 16.90
CA PHE A 102 0.82 -4.07 16.98
C PHE A 102 -0.15 -5.11 16.40
N ALA A 103 0.15 -5.63 15.20
CA ALA A 103 -0.67 -6.66 14.57
C ALA A 103 -0.77 -7.93 15.43
N ASP A 104 0.33 -8.36 16.04
CA ASP A 104 0.35 -9.52 16.92
C ASP A 104 -0.47 -9.30 18.19
N ARG A 105 -0.42 -8.11 18.79
CA ARG A 105 -1.22 -7.75 19.96
C ARG A 105 -2.72 -7.69 19.65
N VAL A 106 -3.11 -7.19 18.48
CA VAL A 106 -4.51 -7.22 18.03
C VAL A 106 -4.96 -8.66 17.79
N ARG A 107 -4.16 -9.47 17.12
CA ARG A 107 -4.49 -10.87 16.80
C ARG A 107 -4.57 -11.76 18.04
N SER A 108 -3.66 -11.60 18.98
CA SER A 108 -3.68 -12.35 20.25
C SER A 108 -4.84 -11.92 21.16
N GLY A 109 -5.38 -10.72 20.97
CA GLY A 109 -6.36 -10.11 21.87
C GLY A 109 -5.73 -9.43 23.08
N GLU A 110 -4.43 -9.20 23.08
CA GLU A 110 -3.74 -8.37 24.09
C GLU A 110 -4.10 -6.89 23.90
N TRP A 111 -4.26 -6.44 22.64
CA TRP A 111 -4.79 -5.13 22.36
C TRP A 111 -6.31 -5.15 22.50
N LEU A 112 -6.82 -4.37 23.45
CA LEU A 112 -8.26 -4.24 23.70
C LEU A 112 -8.75 -2.86 23.25
N GLY A 113 -10.00 -2.80 22.83
CA GLY A 113 -10.67 -1.52 22.58
C GLY A 113 -10.89 -0.72 23.87
N ALA A 114 -11.34 0.51 23.75
CA ALA A 114 -11.53 1.45 24.87
C ALA A 114 -12.43 0.91 26.00
N THR A 115 -13.33 -0.02 25.68
CA THR A 115 -14.24 -0.68 26.63
C THR A 115 -13.66 -1.97 27.27
N GLY A 116 -12.44 -2.35 26.91
CA GLY A 116 -11.84 -3.61 27.33
C GLY A 116 -12.28 -4.83 26.50
N LYS A 117 -13.04 -4.64 25.44
CA LYS A 117 -13.41 -5.71 24.52
C LYS A 117 -12.27 -6.01 23.53
N ARG A 118 -12.18 -7.27 23.10
CA ARG A 118 -11.27 -7.71 22.07
C ARG A 118 -11.69 -7.13 20.71
N ILE A 119 -10.74 -6.70 19.90
CA ILE A 119 -10.99 -6.30 18.50
C ILE A 119 -11.35 -7.54 17.68
N ARG A 120 -12.46 -7.46 16.98
CA ARG A 120 -12.99 -8.49 16.07
C ARG A 120 -13.15 -8.03 14.65
N ASN A 121 -13.14 -6.71 14.44
CA ASN A 121 -13.32 -6.11 13.13
C ASN A 121 -12.21 -5.09 12.88
N VAL A 122 -11.65 -5.12 11.68
CA VAL A 122 -10.70 -4.10 11.20
C VAL A 122 -11.27 -3.52 9.91
N VAL A 123 -11.43 -2.21 9.88
CA VAL A 123 -11.91 -1.47 8.70
C VAL A 123 -10.76 -0.61 8.18
N ASN A 124 -10.25 -0.93 6.99
CA ASN A 124 -9.24 -0.11 6.32
C ASN A 124 -9.91 1.03 5.55
N ILE A 125 -9.48 2.25 5.79
CA ILE A 125 -9.91 3.45 5.06
C ILE A 125 -8.72 3.94 4.24
N GLY A 126 -8.86 3.93 2.93
CA GLY A 126 -7.82 4.36 2.00
C GLY A 126 -8.34 4.45 0.59
N ILE A 127 -7.56 5.08 -0.30
CA ILE A 127 -7.95 5.25 -1.71
C ILE A 127 -6.78 4.85 -2.62
N GLY A 128 -7.06 4.34 -3.80
CA GLY A 128 -6.05 3.91 -4.74
C GLY A 128 -5.11 2.87 -4.15
N GLY A 129 -3.80 3.13 -4.13
CA GLY A 129 -2.81 2.19 -3.56
C GLY A 129 -2.95 1.91 -2.07
N SER A 130 -3.58 2.82 -1.33
CA SER A 130 -3.87 2.62 0.10
C SER A 130 -5.09 1.73 0.37
N ASP A 131 -5.85 1.38 -0.67
CA ASP A 131 -6.95 0.43 -0.65
C ASP A 131 -6.62 -0.83 -1.43
N LEU A 132 -6.27 -0.70 -2.72
CA LEU A 132 -6.11 -1.85 -3.62
C LEU A 132 -5.01 -2.82 -3.19
N GLY A 133 -3.92 -2.33 -2.60
CA GLY A 133 -2.87 -3.18 -2.04
C GLY A 133 -3.36 -4.02 -0.87
N PRO A 134 -3.93 -3.42 0.18
CA PRO A 134 -4.56 -4.15 1.30
C PRO A 134 -5.65 -5.14 0.86
N VAL A 135 -6.57 -4.74 -0.02
CA VAL A 135 -7.62 -5.64 -0.57
C VAL A 135 -7.00 -6.82 -1.30
N MET A 136 -6.04 -6.56 -2.19
CA MET A 136 -5.35 -7.62 -2.92
C MET A 136 -4.66 -8.61 -1.96
N ALA A 137 -3.94 -8.12 -0.97
CA ALA A 137 -3.26 -8.97 0.01
C ALA A 137 -4.26 -9.80 0.83
N TYR A 138 -5.36 -9.17 1.27
CA TYR A 138 -6.42 -9.85 2.01
C TYR A 138 -7.05 -10.99 1.17
N GLU A 139 -7.49 -10.71 -0.05
CA GLU A 139 -8.11 -11.70 -0.93
C GLU A 139 -7.14 -12.83 -1.29
N ALA A 140 -5.90 -12.50 -1.62
CA ALA A 140 -4.89 -13.49 -1.98
C ALA A 140 -4.52 -14.45 -0.82
N LEU A 141 -4.51 -13.93 0.41
CA LEU A 141 -4.09 -14.68 1.60
C LEU A 141 -5.26 -15.20 2.43
N LEU A 142 -6.49 -14.92 2.02
CA LEU A 142 -7.70 -15.27 2.77
C LEU A 142 -7.78 -16.76 3.10
N HIS A 143 -7.33 -17.63 2.19
CA HIS A 143 -7.30 -19.08 2.41
C HIS A 143 -6.39 -19.49 3.57
N TYR A 144 -5.30 -18.77 3.80
CA TYR A 144 -4.29 -19.06 4.82
C TYR A 144 -4.54 -18.35 6.15
N SER A 145 -5.54 -17.48 6.21
CA SER A 145 -5.84 -16.69 7.42
C SER A 145 -6.70 -17.47 8.42
N THR A 146 -6.55 -17.18 9.72
CA THR A 146 -7.57 -17.44 10.72
C THR A 146 -8.78 -16.52 10.44
N ARG A 147 -9.98 -16.89 10.86
CA ARG A 147 -11.19 -16.09 10.61
C ARG A 147 -11.67 -15.36 11.87
N ASP A 148 -10.79 -15.16 12.83
CA ASP A 148 -11.10 -14.58 14.13
C ASP A 148 -11.36 -13.07 14.07
N ILE A 149 -10.80 -12.41 13.06
CA ILE A 149 -10.97 -10.98 12.78
C ILE A 149 -11.54 -10.82 11.37
N ALA A 150 -12.64 -10.09 11.27
CA ALA A 150 -13.22 -9.70 10.00
C ALA A 150 -12.57 -8.43 9.47
N PHE A 151 -12.33 -8.37 8.15
CA PHE A 151 -11.77 -7.21 7.48
C PHE A 151 -12.79 -6.59 6.54
N ARG A 152 -12.89 -5.26 6.56
CA ARG A 152 -13.70 -4.48 5.63
C ARG A 152 -12.87 -3.31 5.09
N PHE A 153 -13.29 -2.76 3.96
CA PHE A 153 -12.55 -1.72 3.25
C PHE A 153 -13.50 -0.60 2.86
N VAL A 154 -13.04 0.65 3.03
CA VAL A 154 -13.77 1.86 2.64
C VAL A 154 -12.84 2.66 1.74
N SER A 155 -13.20 2.77 0.47
CA SER A 155 -12.37 3.42 -0.55
C SER A 155 -13.10 4.52 -1.33
N ASN A 156 -14.39 4.70 -1.09
CA ASN A 156 -15.20 5.73 -1.73
C ASN A 156 -15.67 6.77 -0.71
N VAL A 157 -15.80 8.03 -1.14
CA VAL A 157 -16.34 9.12 -0.31
C VAL A 157 -17.88 9.08 -0.24
N ASP A 158 -18.52 8.27 -1.06
CA ASP A 158 -19.97 8.05 -0.97
C ASP A 158 -20.31 7.48 0.42
N GLY A 159 -21.23 8.15 1.12
CA GLY A 159 -21.64 7.73 2.46
C GLY A 159 -22.20 6.32 2.53
N THR A 160 -22.72 5.78 1.44
CA THR A 160 -23.21 4.39 1.35
C THR A 160 -22.07 3.40 1.52
N ASP A 161 -20.89 3.66 0.94
CA ASP A 161 -19.72 2.79 1.08
C ASP A 161 -19.34 2.61 2.55
N PHE A 162 -19.29 3.72 3.31
CA PHE A 162 -19.02 3.67 4.74
C PHE A 162 -20.15 2.98 5.52
N ALA A 163 -21.42 3.34 5.25
CA ALA A 163 -22.57 2.80 5.95
C ALA A 163 -22.68 1.27 5.81
N GLU A 164 -22.49 0.75 4.59
CA GLU A 164 -22.45 -0.69 4.33
C GLU A 164 -21.25 -1.36 4.99
N ALA A 165 -20.08 -0.71 4.96
CA ALA A 165 -18.86 -1.25 5.58
C ALA A 165 -19.00 -1.42 7.10
N VAL A 166 -19.74 -0.55 7.80
CA VAL A 166 -19.90 -0.64 9.27
C VAL A 166 -21.21 -1.32 9.69
N GLN A 167 -22.06 -1.72 8.74
CA GLN A 167 -23.34 -2.33 9.06
C GLN A 167 -23.17 -3.59 9.92
N GLY A 168 -23.85 -3.61 11.06
CA GLY A 168 -23.82 -4.73 12.02
C GLY A 168 -22.55 -4.86 12.83
N LEU A 169 -21.63 -3.89 12.76
CA LEU A 169 -20.43 -3.86 13.61
C LEU A 169 -20.72 -3.22 14.97
N ASP A 170 -20.06 -3.74 16.01
CA ASP A 170 -19.98 -3.10 17.34
C ASP A 170 -18.77 -2.17 17.38
N ALA A 171 -18.97 -0.89 17.66
CA ALA A 171 -17.90 0.09 17.76
C ALA A 171 -16.83 -0.31 18.80
N ALA A 172 -17.24 -0.95 19.88
CA ALA A 172 -16.35 -1.42 20.93
C ALA A 172 -15.41 -2.56 20.53
N GLU A 173 -15.67 -3.21 19.39
CA GLU A 173 -14.90 -4.34 18.85
C GLU A 173 -14.30 -4.00 17.45
N THR A 174 -14.39 -2.75 17.01
CA THR A 174 -14.01 -2.33 15.64
C THR A 174 -12.85 -1.35 15.66
N LEU A 175 -11.74 -1.73 15.02
CA LEU A 175 -10.56 -0.91 14.82
C LEU A 175 -10.55 -0.33 13.40
N PHE A 176 -10.36 0.97 13.28
CA PHE A 176 -10.15 1.63 11.97
C PHE A 176 -8.67 1.86 11.70
N VAL A 177 -8.23 1.46 10.52
CA VAL A 177 -6.89 1.73 9.99
C VAL A 177 -7.00 2.75 8.88
N VAL A 178 -6.49 3.96 9.10
CA VAL A 178 -6.49 5.03 8.10
C VAL A 178 -5.17 5.00 7.33
N SER A 179 -5.24 4.59 6.08
CA SER A 179 -4.09 4.43 5.19
C SER A 179 -3.97 5.63 4.25
N SER A 180 -2.97 6.48 4.47
CA SER A 180 -2.71 7.64 3.62
C SER A 180 -1.23 7.99 3.61
N LYS A 181 -0.70 8.38 2.46
CA LYS A 181 0.70 8.83 2.32
C LYS A 181 0.97 10.15 3.05
N THR A 182 0.05 11.10 2.95
CA THR A 182 0.23 12.47 3.42
C THR A 182 -0.84 12.94 4.41
N PHE A 183 -1.89 12.16 4.62
CA PHE A 183 -3.07 12.53 5.41
C PHE A 183 -3.73 13.85 4.95
N THR A 184 -3.70 14.09 3.63
CA THR A 184 -4.28 15.28 2.98
C THR A 184 -5.31 14.92 1.90
N THR A 185 -5.46 13.64 1.56
CA THR A 185 -6.45 13.19 0.57
C THR A 185 -7.84 13.41 1.13
N LEU A 186 -8.63 14.25 0.45
CA LEU A 186 -9.94 14.72 0.95
C LEU A 186 -10.87 13.56 1.28
N GLU A 187 -11.01 12.60 0.38
CA GLU A 187 -11.91 11.45 0.54
C GLU A 187 -11.50 10.57 1.74
N THR A 188 -10.19 10.29 1.86
CA THR A 188 -9.67 9.52 2.99
C THR A 188 -9.92 10.22 4.31
N MET A 189 -9.68 11.53 4.38
CA MET A 189 -9.89 12.30 5.62
C MET A 189 -11.38 12.48 5.95
N THR A 190 -12.24 12.60 4.94
CA THR A 190 -13.70 12.62 5.12
C THR A 190 -14.19 11.31 5.73
N ASN A 191 -13.79 10.18 5.16
CA ASN A 191 -14.16 8.86 5.69
C ASN A 191 -13.56 8.62 7.09
N ALA A 192 -12.32 9.05 7.33
CA ALA A 192 -11.70 8.95 8.66
C ALA A 192 -12.47 9.76 9.73
N ASN A 193 -12.92 10.97 9.39
CA ASN A 193 -13.75 11.76 10.29
C ASN A 193 -15.13 11.12 10.52
N THR A 194 -15.73 10.54 9.51
CA THR A 194 -16.99 9.77 9.63
C THR A 194 -16.79 8.56 10.55
N ALA A 195 -15.69 7.82 10.37
CA ALA A 195 -15.34 6.68 11.22
C ALA A 195 -15.12 7.12 12.68
N ARG A 196 -14.43 8.23 12.90
CA ARG A 196 -14.27 8.80 14.24
C ARG A 196 -15.61 9.14 14.88
N ALA A 197 -16.49 9.83 14.16
CA ALA A 197 -17.81 10.20 14.66
C ALA A 197 -18.67 8.96 14.98
N TRP A 198 -18.62 7.94 14.13
CA TRP A 198 -19.31 6.66 14.33
C TRP A 198 -18.76 5.93 15.58
N SER A 199 -17.44 5.88 15.76
CA SER A 199 -16.82 5.27 16.93
C SER A 199 -17.20 5.99 18.22
N VAL A 200 -17.13 7.34 18.24
CA VAL A 200 -17.52 8.15 19.40
C VAL A 200 -18.97 7.90 19.78
N ALA A 201 -19.88 7.90 18.79
CA ALA A 201 -21.31 7.65 19.04
C ALA A 201 -21.55 6.24 19.63
N GLY A 202 -20.82 5.23 19.13
CA GLY A 202 -20.93 3.85 19.63
C GLY A 202 -20.17 3.58 20.94
N LEU A 203 -19.36 4.54 21.41
CA LEU A 203 -18.60 4.49 22.65
C LEU A 203 -19.09 5.54 23.67
N ASP A 204 -20.41 5.67 23.79
CA ASP A 204 -21.11 6.55 24.75
C ASP A 204 -20.79 8.05 24.65
N GLY A 205 -20.32 8.50 23.47
CA GLY A 205 -20.02 9.91 23.20
C GLY A 205 -18.71 10.42 23.80
N ASP A 206 -17.89 9.56 24.37
CA ASP A 206 -16.57 9.96 24.92
C ASP A 206 -15.53 10.07 23.79
N GLU A 207 -15.21 11.29 23.40
CA GLU A 207 -14.19 11.58 22.40
C GLU A 207 -12.79 11.06 22.78
N SER A 208 -12.48 10.98 24.09
CA SER A 208 -11.20 10.45 24.57
C SER A 208 -11.07 8.94 24.38
N SER A 209 -12.19 8.25 24.18
CA SER A 209 -12.21 6.81 23.94
C SER A 209 -11.47 6.43 22.65
N VAL A 210 -11.53 7.26 21.60
CA VAL A 210 -10.86 7.01 20.33
C VAL A 210 -9.34 6.90 20.46
N ALA A 211 -8.74 7.68 21.37
CA ALA A 211 -7.29 7.62 21.61
C ALA A 211 -6.85 6.37 22.40
N ARG A 212 -7.82 5.70 23.05
CA ARG A 212 -7.61 4.49 23.86
C ARG A 212 -8.05 3.22 23.15
N HIS A 213 -8.73 3.39 22.02
CA HIS A 213 -9.28 2.30 21.22
C HIS A 213 -8.27 1.80 20.19
#